data_5dae13ac16d915ac62c9ec742aabebd2
#
_entry.id   5dae13ac16d915ac62c9ec742aabebd2
#
_cell.length_a   1.000
_cell.length_b   1.000
_cell.length_c   1.000
_cell.angle_alpha   90.00
_cell.angle_beta   90.00
_cell.angle_gamma   90.00
#
_symmetry.space_group_name_H-M   'P 1'
#
loop_
_entity.id
_entity.type
_entity.pdbx_description
1 polymer ?
#
loop_
_entity_poly.entity_id
_entity_poly.type
_entity_poly.pdbx_seq_one_letter_code
_entity_poly.pdbx_strand_id
1 'polypeptide(L)'
;MSLGEKIFKLRKEKGFSQEGLAEQIGTTRQAISKWENNQGFPETEKFLQLSNIFEVSTDFLLKDDKSIRSTDEKGYYVSREMSEGYLLNEKKTSKYIGIGFMFWALAGIPCLLFSVDTIWRILGVA
;
A
#
# COMPACT_ATOMS: atom_id res chain seq x y z
N MET A 1 8.20 -16.95 -17.39
CA MET A 1 6.98 -16.93 -18.24
C MET A 1 6.83 -15.54 -18.83
N SER A 2 6.67 -15.46 -20.15
CA SER A 2 6.38 -14.18 -20.82
C SER A 2 4.95 -13.71 -20.52
N LEU A 3 4.65 -12.43 -20.79
CA LEU A 3 3.31 -11.88 -20.64
C LEU A 3 2.27 -12.67 -21.44
N GLY A 4 2.59 -13.01 -22.69
CA GLY A 4 1.69 -13.76 -23.55
C GLY A 4 1.37 -15.16 -23.01
N GLU A 5 2.36 -15.87 -22.50
CA GLU A 5 2.16 -17.18 -21.86
C GLU A 5 1.28 -17.07 -20.61
N LYS A 6 1.42 -16.01 -19.83
CA LYS A 6 0.57 -15.76 -18.67
C LYS A 6 -0.88 -15.48 -19.07
N ILE A 7 -1.09 -14.61 -20.06
CA ILE A 7 -2.43 -14.33 -20.60
C ILE A 7 -3.08 -15.62 -21.10
N PHE A 8 -2.35 -16.41 -21.89
CA PHE A 8 -2.86 -17.68 -22.40
C PHE A 8 -3.26 -18.64 -21.28
N LYS A 9 -2.38 -18.82 -20.29
CA LYS A 9 -2.62 -19.72 -19.15
C LYS A 9 -3.83 -19.28 -18.32
N LEU A 10 -3.88 -18.02 -17.91
CA LEU A 10 -4.96 -17.46 -17.10
C LEU A 10 -6.31 -17.51 -17.83
N ARG A 11 -6.31 -17.20 -19.12
CA ARG A 11 -7.51 -17.35 -19.95
C ARG A 11 -8.04 -18.78 -19.95
N LYS A 12 -7.15 -19.74 -20.11
CA LYS A 12 -7.53 -21.18 -20.09
C LYS A 12 -8.04 -21.61 -18.73
N GLU A 13 -7.41 -21.18 -17.66
CA GLU A 13 -7.83 -21.46 -16.28
C GLU A 13 -9.22 -20.89 -15.97
N LYS A 14 -9.54 -19.70 -16.47
CA LYS A 14 -10.87 -19.09 -16.34
C LYS A 14 -11.90 -19.62 -17.36
N GLY A 15 -11.50 -20.51 -18.27
CA GLY A 15 -12.39 -21.13 -19.26
C GLY A 15 -12.79 -20.24 -20.44
N PHE A 16 -12.12 -19.09 -20.65
CA PHE A 16 -12.44 -18.19 -21.75
C PHE A 16 -11.86 -18.69 -23.09
N SER A 17 -12.63 -18.52 -24.17
CA SER A 17 -12.09 -18.52 -25.52
C SER A 17 -11.35 -17.22 -25.81
N GLN A 18 -10.52 -17.13 -26.84
CA GLN A 18 -9.91 -15.85 -27.26
C GLN A 18 -10.97 -14.81 -27.62
N GLU A 19 -12.07 -15.25 -28.23
CA GLU A 19 -13.22 -14.42 -28.56
C GLU A 19 -13.94 -13.92 -27.32
N GLY A 20 -14.27 -14.81 -26.37
CA GLY A 20 -14.93 -14.46 -25.12
C GLY A 20 -14.10 -13.51 -24.26
N LEU A 21 -12.78 -13.67 -24.20
CA LEU A 21 -11.92 -12.71 -23.51
C LEU A 21 -11.91 -11.35 -24.23
N ALA A 22 -11.86 -11.36 -25.56
CA ALA A 22 -11.89 -10.13 -26.36
C ALA A 22 -13.17 -9.31 -26.14
N GLU A 23 -14.31 -9.96 -26.07
CA GLU A 23 -15.60 -9.33 -25.76
C GLU A 23 -15.62 -8.71 -24.36
N GLN A 24 -15.09 -9.42 -23.35
CA GLN A 24 -15.05 -8.95 -21.97
C GLN A 24 -14.24 -7.67 -21.80
N ILE A 25 -13.16 -7.50 -22.54
CA ILE A 25 -12.28 -6.32 -22.46
C ILE A 25 -12.48 -5.32 -23.60
N GLY A 26 -13.49 -5.53 -24.45
CA GLY A 26 -13.81 -4.61 -25.56
C GLY A 26 -12.66 -4.48 -26.57
N THR A 27 -12.13 -5.61 -27.02
CA THR A 27 -11.06 -5.69 -28.04
C THR A 27 -11.37 -6.74 -29.10
N THR A 28 -10.44 -7.00 -29.99
CA THR A 28 -10.62 -8.01 -31.05
C THR A 28 -9.94 -9.34 -30.70
N ARG A 29 -10.48 -10.45 -31.16
CA ARG A 29 -9.83 -11.76 -31.04
C ARG A 29 -8.39 -11.77 -31.58
N GLN A 30 -8.14 -11.01 -32.66
CA GLN A 30 -6.81 -10.88 -33.24
C GLN A 30 -5.82 -10.21 -32.29
N ALA A 31 -6.27 -9.19 -31.51
CA ALA A 31 -5.45 -8.54 -30.52
C ALA A 31 -5.06 -9.53 -29.42
N ILE A 32 -6.01 -10.31 -28.88
CA ILE A 32 -5.73 -11.36 -27.90
C ILE A 32 -4.72 -12.36 -28.43
N SER A 33 -4.92 -12.85 -29.65
CA SER A 33 -3.99 -13.80 -30.30
C SER A 33 -2.58 -13.22 -30.42
N LYS A 34 -2.43 -11.95 -30.82
CA LYS A 34 -1.13 -11.28 -30.89
C LYS A 34 -0.45 -11.18 -29.52
N TRP A 35 -1.20 -10.82 -28.49
CA TRP A 35 -0.66 -10.71 -27.13
C TRP A 35 -0.20 -12.06 -26.59
N GLU A 36 -0.99 -13.12 -26.78
CA GLU A 36 -0.63 -14.48 -26.39
C GLU A 36 0.63 -15.00 -27.08
N ASN A 37 0.84 -14.60 -28.34
CA ASN A 37 2.02 -14.96 -29.12
C ASN A 37 3.22 -14.00 -28.95
N ASN A 38 3.15 -13.07 -28.03
CA ASN A 38 4.17 -12.02 -27.80
C ASN A 38 4.45 -11.14 -29.04
N GLN A 39 3.49 -10.99 -29.93
CA GLN A 39 3.56 -10.15 -31.12
C GLN A 39 3.04 -8.73 -30.91
N GLY A 40 2.75 -8.37 -29.66
CA GLY A 40 2.28 -7.06 -29.25
C GLY A 40 1.95 -7.04 -27.77
N PHE A 41 1.70 -5.85 -27.28
CA PHE A 41 1.34 -5.62 -25.88
C PHE A 41 -0.05 -4.98 -25.80
N PRO A 42 -0.86 -5.31 -24.77
CA PRO A 42 -2.09 -4.59 -24.51
C PRO A 42 -1.79 -3.15 -24.09
N GLU A 43 -2.67 -2.22 -24.48
CA GLU A 43 -2.65 -0.86 -23.96
C GLU A 43 -2.91 -0.85 -22.46
N THR A 44 -2.47 0.21 -21.78
CA THR A 44 -2.54 0.31 -20.30
C THR A 44 -3.95 0.04 -19.77
N GLU A 45 -4.98 0.56 -20.42
CA GLU A 45 -6.37 0.32 -20.05
C GLU A 45 -6.75 -1.16 -20.16
N LYS A 46 -6.41 -1.80 -21.29
CA LYS A 46 -6.68 -3.22 -21.53
C LYS A 46 -5.88 -4.11 -20.58
N PHE A 47 -4.68 -3.69 -20.24
CA PHE A 47 -3.84 -4.35 -19.26
C PHE A 47 -4.46 -4.36 -17.85
N LEU A 48 -5.01 -3.22 -17.41
CA LEU A 48 -5.75 -3.14 -16.15
C LEU A 48 -7.02 -4.01 -16.15
N GLN A 49 -7.75 -4.02 -17.28
CA GLN A 49 -8.93 -4.89 -17.44
C GLN A 49 -8.56 -6.36 -17.35
N LEU A 50 -7.45 -6.79 -17.98
CA LEU A 50 -6.93 -8.16 -17.87
C LEU A 50 -6.60 -8.53 -16.42
N SER A 51 -5.93 -7.65 -15.68
CA SER A 51 -5.59 -7.91 -14.28
C SER A 51 -6.84 -8.10 -13.41
N ASN A 52 -7.88 -7.31 -13.66
CA ASN A 52 -9.16 -7.42 -12.94
C ASN A 52 -9.91 -8.71 -13.28
N ILE A 53 -10.01 -9.06 -14.57
CA ILE A 53 -10.72 -10.27 -15.03
C ILE A 53 -10.02 -11.54 -14.54
N PHE A 54 -8.70 -11.54 -14.53
CA PHE A 54 -7.92 -12.67 -14.05
C PHE A 54 -7.72 -12.69 -12.55
N GLU A 55 -8.12 -11.61 -11.84
CA GLU A 55 -7.96 -11.45 -10.39
C GLU A 55 -6.49 -11.57 -9.95
N VAL A 56 -5.59 -11.03 -10.75
CA VAL A 56 -4.15 -11.00 -10.49
C VAL A 56 -3.64 -9.56 -10.43
N SER A 57 -2.53 -9.32 -9.75
CA SER A 57 -1.91 -8.00 -9.75
C SER A 57 -1.30 -7.67 -11.12
N THR A 58 -1.30 -6.40 -11.49
CA THR A 58 -0.60 -5.91 -12.70
C THR A 58 0.90 -6.25 -12.64
N ASP A 59 1.47 -6.21 -11.45
CA ASP A 59 2.86 -6.55 -11.18
C ASP A 59 3.16 -8.02 -11.52
N PHE A 60 2.24 -8.93 -11.19
CA PHE A 60 2.34 -10.35 -11.57
C PHE A 60 2.37 -10.54 -13.10
N LEU A 61 1.55 -9.77 -13.83
CA LEU A 61 1.53 -9.85 -15.29
C LEU A 61 2.82 -9.29 -15.91
N LEU A 62 3.40 -8.23 -15.34
CA LEU A 62 4.58 -7.55 -15.88
C LEU A 62 5.90 -8.26 -15.56
N LYS A 63 6.03 -8.86 -14.39
CA LYS A 63 7.29 -9.50 -13.98
C LYS A 63 7.49 -10.83 -14.73
N ASP A 64 8.54 -10.92 -15.51
CA ASP A 64 9.01 -12.19 -16.01
C ASP A 64 9.68 -13.00 -14.90
N ASP A 65 9.41 -14.29 -14.80
CA ASP A 65 10.04 -15.19 -13.81
C ASP A 65 11.59 -15.20 -13.89
N LYS A 66 12.14 -14.72 -15.00
CA LYS A 66 13.58 -14.55 -15.17
C LYS A 66 14.15 -13.35 -14.41
N SER A 67 13.33 -12.33 -14.11
CA SER A 67 13.77 -11.13 -13.39
C SER A 67 13.86 -11.33 -11.88
N ILE A 68 13.25 -12.39 -11.34
CA ILE A 68 13.29 -12.72 -9.90
C ILE A 68 14.68 -13.20 -9.46
N ARG A 69 15.55 -13.57 -10.41
CA ARG A 69 16.89 -14.08 -10.09
C ARG A 69 18.01 -13.02 -10.04
N SER A 70 17.76 -11.77 -10.32
CA SER A 70 18.81 -10.75 -10.47
C SER A 70 18.57 -9.42 -9.76
N THR A 71 17.57 -9.30 -8.89
CA THR A 71 17.43 -8.11 -8.07
C THR A 71 17.14 -8.51 -6.64
N ASP A 72 18.22 -8.65 -5.85
CA ASP A 72 18.25 -8.33 -4.43
C ASP A 72 17.99 -6.80 -4.24
N GLU A 73 17.15 -6.22 -5.05
CA GLU A 73 16.55 -4.94 -4.75
C GLU A 73 15.39 -5.23 -3.81
N LYS A 74 15.62 -4.90 -2.53
CA LYS A 74 14.62 -4.69 -1.51
C LYS A 74 13.51 -3.80 -2.07
N GLY A 75 12.67 -4.37 -2.93
CA GLY A 75 11.38 -3.80 -3.23
C GLY A 75 10.68 -3.67 -1.89
N TYR A 76 10.36 -2.45 -1.52
CA TYR A 76 9.66 -2.10 -0.29
C TYR A 76 8.24 -2.67 -0.38
N TYR A 77 8.14 -4.00 -0.25
CA TYR A 77 6.86 -4.64 -0.03
C TYR A 77 6.51 -4.37 1.42
N VAL A 78 5.58 -3.46 1.63
CA VAL A 78 4.92 -3.34 2.92
C VAL A 78 4.17 -4.65 3.11
N SER A 79 4.81 -5.63 3.73
CA SER A 79 4.15 -6.87 4.09
C SER A 79 3.02 -6.53 5.06
N ARG A 80 1.94 -7.30 5.02
CA ARG A 80 0.80 -7.12 5.94
C ARG A 80 1.27 -7.11 7.40
N GLU A 81 2.30 -7.86 7.71
CA GLU A 81 2.97 -7.89 9.02
C GLU A 81 3.65 -6.57 9.39
N MET A 82 4.24 -5.85 8.41
CA MET A 82 4.79 -4.52 8.62
C MET A 82 3.68 -3.50 8.91
N SER A 83 2.57 -3.54 8.18
CA SER A 83 1.44 -2.62 8.42
C SER A 83 0.81 -2.83 9.80
N GLU A 84 0.72 -4.07 10.28
CA GLU A 84 0.26 -4.37 11.65
C GLU A 84 1.25 -3.87 12.70
N GLY A 85 2.55 -3.94 12.42
CA GLY A 85 3.59 -3.40 13.30
C GLY A 85 3.49 -1.89 13.52
N TYR A 86 3.16 -1.12 12.49
CA TYR A 86 2.94 0.33 12.60
C TYR A 86 1.69 0.65 13.44
N LEU A 87 0.59 -0.07 13.26
CA LEU A 87 -0.65 0.13 14.01
C LEU A 87 -0.49 -0.22 15.50
N LEU A 88 0.31 -1.24 15.83
CA LEU A 88 0.61 -1.60 17.21
C LEU A 88 1.54 -0.57 17.89
N ASN A 89 2.45 0.03 17.13
CA ASN A 89 3.35 1.06 17.67
C ASN A 89 2.60 2.38 17.93
N GLU A 90 1.62 2.73 17.11
CA GLU A 90 0.78 3.90 17.34
C GLU A 90 -0.03 3.81 18.65
N LYS A 91 -0.59 2.62 18.94
CA LYS A 91 -1.28 2.37 20.22
C LYS A 91 -0.36 2.47 21.43
N LYS A 92 0.91 2.11 21.29
CA LYS A 92 1.90 2.18 22.38
C LYS A 92 2.37 3.60 22.65
N THR A 93 2.59 4.39 21.59
CA THR A 93 3.01 5.80 21.68
C THR A 93 1.91 6.69 22.26
N SER A 94 0.65 6.44 21.93
CA SER A 94 -0.51 7.17 22.45
C SER A 94 -0.63 7.08 23.97
N LYS A 95 -0.28 5.93 24.55
CA LYS A 95 -0.29 5.73 26.01
C LYS A 95 0.74 6.60 26.73
N TYR A 96 1.92 6.78 26.15
CA TYR A 96 2.98 7.58 26.77
C TYR A 96 2.75 9.09 26.62
N ILE A 97 2.11 9.53 25.55
CA ILE A 97 1.73 10.93 25.34
C ILE A 97 0.71 11.36 26.41
N GLY A 98 -0.30 10.53 26.69
CA GLY A 98 -1.28 10.80 27.75
C GLY A 98 -0.66 10.92 29.13
N ILE A 99 0.31 10.10 29.47
CA ILE A 99 1.03 10.13 30.76
C ILE A 99 1.93 11.37 30.85
N GLY A 100 2.60 11.73 29.75
CA GLY A 100 3.45 12.93 29.68
C GLY A 100 2.67 14.23 29.93
N PHE A 101 1.49 14.37 29.35
CA PHE A 101 0.61 15.51 29.59
C PHE A 101 0.10 15.58 31.04
N MET A 102 -0.19 14.45 31.66
CA MET A 102 -0.61 14.39 33.06
C MET A 102 0.50 14.84 34.01
N PHE A 103 1.74 14.43 33.77
CA PHE A 103 2.89 14.88 34.56
C PHE A 103 3.19 16.36 34.35
N TRP A 104 3.06 16.87 33.13
CA TRP A 104 3.28 18.30 32.84
C TRP A 104 2.23 19.20 33.49
N ALA A 105 0.96 18.79 33.49
CA ALA A 105 -0.12 19.51 34.15
C ALA A 105 0.06 19.53 35.67
N LEU A 106 0.48 18.43 36.28
CA LEU A 106 0.73 18.36 37.75
C LEU A 106 1.97 19.12 38.18
N ALA A 107 3.02 19.16 37.35
CA ALA A 107 4.25 19.89 37.63
C ALA A 107 4.12 21.41 37.39
N GLY A 108 3.25 21.83 36.48
CA GLY A 108 3.03 23.23 36.13
C GLY A 108 2.20 24.00 37.18
N ILE A 109 1.30 23.35 37.89
CA ILE A 109 0.41 23.97 38.88
C ILE A 109 1.19 24.58 40.06
N PRO A 110 2.15 23.90 40.72
CA PRO A 110 2.90 24.49 41.84
C PRO A 110 3.78 25.65 41.39
N CYS A 111 4.29 25.65 40.15
CA CYS A 111 5.10 26.76 39.64
C CYS A 111 4.28 28.05 39.44
N LEU A 112 3.04 27.95 39.00
CA LEU A 112 2.13 29.09 38.86
C LEU A 112 1.70 29.65 40.20
N LEU A 113 1.41 28.82 41.20
CA LEU A 113 1.04 29.26 42.55
C LEU A 113 2.20 29.97 43.25
N PHE A 114 3.42 29.44 43.09
CA PHE A 114 4.62 30.07 43.65
C PHE A 114 4.91 31.45 43.03
N SER A 115 4.69 31.57 41.71
CA SER A 115 4.85 32.85 41.01
C SER A 115 3.84 33.91 41.44
N VAL A 116 2.60 33.53 41.69
CA VAL A 116 1.55 34.45 42.14
C VAL A 116 1.83 35.00 43.55
N ASP A 117 2.22 34.14 44.48
CA ASP A 117 2.58 34.57 45.84
C ASP A 117 3.77 35.53 45.87
N THR A 118 4.75 35.31 45.03
CA THR A 118 5.92 36.16 44.89
C THR A 118 5.55 37.55 44.36
N ILE A 119 4.63 37.61 43.38
CA ILE A 119 4.15 38.86 42.79
C ILE A 119 3.38 39.70 43.82
N TRP A 120 2.49 39.09 44.61
CA TRP A 120 1.75 39.79 45.66
C TRP A 120 2.67 40.33 46.75
N ARG A 121 3.72 39.62 47.09
CA ARG A 121 4.73 40.06 48.05
C ARG A 121 5.55 41.26 47.59
N ILE A 122 5.86 41.33 46.30
CA ILE A 122 6.63 42.43 45.68
C ILE A 122 5.75 43.68 45.53
N LEU A 123 4.45 43.52 45.25
CA LEU A 123 3.51 44.62 45.10
C LEU A 123 3.07 45.25 46.42
N GLY A 124 3.49 44.72 47.59
CA GLY A 124 3.22 45.33 48.89
C GLY A 124 1.73 45.40 49.29
N VAL A 125 0.89 44.59 48.63
CA VAL A 125 -0.53 44.47 48.98
C VAL A 125 -0.67 43.26 49.90
N ALA A 126 -0.35 43.44 51.10
CA ALA A 126 -0.67 42.54 52.20
C ALA A 126 -1.59 43.25 53.18
#